data_eda99bbeaa1bff5ce887c205d0b72254
#
_entry.id   eda99bbeaa1bff5ce887c205d0b72254
#
_cell.length_a   1.000
_cell.length_b   1.000
_cell.length_c   1.000
_cell.angle_alpha   90.00
_cell.angle_beta   90.00
_cell.angle_gamma   90.00
#
_symmetry.space_group_name_H-M   'P 1'
#
loop_
_entity.id
_entity.type
_entity.pdbx_description
1 polymer ?
#
loop_
_entity_poly.entity_id
_entity_poly.type
_entity_poly.pdbx_seq_one_letter_code
_entity_poly.pdbx_strand_id
1 'polypeptide(L)'
;MSTHFFDRQDTARSNTLWLIILFIAAVVGLVGATSLAGYAIGTMVGESGYGHQGGRQPHGVDVDPLAVAGLFGVATAIVILLGSLYQITALRLGGGTRVAESVGGRQIHGDTRDPAERRLMNIVEEMAIASGTPVPPVYVLEEDAINAFAAGYKPGDAVIGVTRGAMDKLTREQLQGVIAHEFSHIFNGDMRMNIRMIGILHGILLLGLIGHMLLRTVYYSGGH
;
A
#
# COMPACT_ATOMS: atom_id res chain seq x y z
N MET A 1 6.95 35.78 13.48
CA MET A 1 6.64 34.35 13.75
C MET A 1 5.98 33.60 12.58
N SER A 2 5.84 34.19 11.40
CA SER A 2 5.20 33.58 10.23
C SER A 2 6.12 32.80 9.28
N THR A 3 7.42 32.95 9.38
CA THR A 3 8.43 32.34 8.49
C THR A 3 8.58 30.82 8.68
N HIS A 4 8.41 30.30 9.89
CA HIS A 4 8.57 28.86 10.18
C HIS A 4 7.45 27.97 9.63
N PHE A 5 6.30 28.50 9.27
CA PHE A 5 5.20 27.72 8.73
C PHE A 5 5.45 27.36 7.25
N PHE A 6 5.89 28.32 6.47
CA PHE A 6 6.20 28.11 5.04
C PHE A 6 7.44 27.22 4.85
N ASP A 7 8.47 27.38 5.68
CA ASP A 7 9.66 26.52 5.66
C ASP A 7 9.33 25.07 5.94
N ARG A 8 8.39 24.78 6.86
CA ARG A 8 7.92 23.43 7.15
C ARG A 8 7.09 22.84 6.00
N GLN A 9 6.32 23.66 5.31
CA GLN A 9 5.52 23.24 4.17
C GLN A 9 6.41 22.89 2.97
N ASP A 10 7.47 23.64 2.72
CA ASP A 10 8.45 23.38 1.67
C ASP A 10 9.27 22.12 1.99
N THR A 11 9.65 21.90 3.24
CA THR A 11 10.33 20.68 3.68
C THR A 11 9.42 19.44 3.50
N ALA A 12 8.14 19.55 3.83
CA ALA A 12 7.18 18.44 3.66
C ALA A 12 6.98 18.09 2.18
N ARG A 13 6.89 19.09 1.29
CA ARG A 13 6.82 18.90 -0.17
C ARG A 13 8.09 18.26 -0.74
N SER A 14 9.25 18.68 -0.29
CA SER A 14 10.54 18.11 -0.69
C SER A 14 10.64 16.64 -0.27
N ASN A 15 10.25 16.30 0.95
CA ASN A 15 10.26 14.93 1.45
C ASN A 15 9.29 14.03 0.64
N THR A 16 8.12 14.53 0.27
CA THR A 16 7.16 13.79 -0.57
C THR A 16 7.72 13.53 -1.97
N LEU A 17 8.40 14.51 -2.57
CA LEU A 17 9.05 14.35 -3.87
C LEU A 17 10.14 13.27 -3.81
N TRP A 18 10.99 13.31 -2.78
CA TRP A 18 12.02 12.30 -2.56
C TRP A 18 11.45 10.90 -2.42
N LEU A 19 10.34 10.71 -1.67
CA LEU A 19 9.66 9.43 -1.54
C LEU A 19 9.14 8.92 -2.89
N ILE A 20 8.58 9.80 -3.72
CA ILE A 20 8.12 9.44 -5.07
C ILE A 20 9.31 9.01 -5.94
N ILE A 21 10.42 9.75 -5.92
CA ILE A 21 11.62 9.42 -6.68
C ILE A 21 12.19 8.06 -6.25
N LEU A 22 12.34 7.84 -4.94
CA LEU A 22 12.83 6.58 -4.40
C LEU A 22 11.91 5.42 -4.78
N PHE A 23 10.59 5.65 -4.78
CA PHE A 23 9.62 4.66 -5.21
C PHE A 23 9.77 4.31 -6.70
N ILE A 24 9.87 5.32 -7.57
CA ILE A 24 10.11 5.09 -9.01
C ILE A 24 11.42 4.33 -9.22
N ALA A 25 12.48 4.72 -8.51
CA ALA A 25 13.77 4.03 -8.58
C ALA A 25 13.66 2.56 -8.15
N ALA A 26 12.88 2.26 -7.11
CA ALA A 26 12.63 0.89 -6.65
C ALA A 26 11.90 0.06 -7.71
N VAL A 27 10.86 0.61 -8.35
CA VAL A 27 10.13 -0.07 -9.44
C VAL A 27 11.04 -0.33 -10.64
N VAL A 28 11.81 0.67 -11.07
CA VAL A 28 12.76 0.53 -12.18
C VAL A 28 13.84 -0.50 -11.84
N GLY A 29 14.37 -0.46 -10.62
CA GLY A 29 15.34 -1.45 -10.14
C GLY A 29 14.78 -2.89 -10.15
N LEU A 30 13.53 -3.04 -9.75
CA LEU A 30 12.86 -4.34 -9.74
C LEU A 30 12.62 -4.90 -11.15
N VAL A 31 12.15 -4.06 -12.08
CA VAL A 31 11.99 -4.43 -13.50
C VAL A 31 13.37 -4.76 -14.10
N GLY A 32 14.40 -3.98 -13.80
CA GLY A 32 15.77 -4.26 -14.26
C GLY A 32 16.33 -5.57 -13.72
N ALA A 33 16.12 -5.86 -12.43
CA ALA A 33 16.57 -7.10 -11.80
C ALA A 33 15.88 -8.33 -12.39
N THR A 34 14.57 -8.26 -12.63
CA THR A 34 13.82 -9.36 -13.26
C THR A 34 14.20 -9.55 -14.73
N SER A 35 14.46 -8.46 -15.48
CA SER A 35 14.98 -8.53 -16.85
C SER A 35 16.37 -9.19 -16.90
N LEU A 36 17.26 -8.85 -15.96
CA LEU A 36 18.58 -9.45 -15.85
C LEU A 36 18.52 -10.95 -15.54
N ALA A 37 17.62 -11.34 -14.63
CA ALA A 37 17.35 -12.75 -14.35
C ALA A 37 16.83 -13.48 -15.59
N GLY A 38 15.91 -12.89 -16.34
CA GLY A 38 15.43 -13.43 -17.61
C GLY A 38 16.56 -13.58 -18.65
N TYR A 39 17.46 -12.61 -18.74
CA TYR A 39 18.64 -12.69 -19.61
C TYR A 39 19.53 -13.88 -19.23
N ALA A 40 19.85 -14.05 -17.93
CA ALA A 40 20.66 -15.16 -17.44
C ALA A 40 20.01 -16.53 -17.73
N ILE A 41 18.68 -16.63 -17.57
CA ILE A 41 17.94 -17.85 -17.92
C ILE A 41 18.02 -18.10 -19.44
N GLY A 42 17.83 -17.07 -20.26
CA GLY A 42 17.91 -17.18 -21.72
C GLY A 42 19.28 -17.68 -22.20
N THR A 43 20.39 -17.19 -21.60
CA THR A 43 21.73 -17.67 -21.93
C THR A 43 21.94 -19.12 -21.50
N MET A 44 21.50 -19.53 -20.32
CA MET A 44 21.60 -20.92 -19.85
C MET A 44 20.82 -21.90 -20.72
N VAL A 45 19.62 -21.52 -21.17
CA VAL A 45 18.77 -22.34 -22.05
C VAL A 45 19.39 -22.42 -23.45
N GLY A 46 19.89 -21.29 -23.96
CA GLY A 46 20.58 -21.27 -25.26
C GLY A 46 21.84 -22.16 -25.33
N GLU A 47 22.69 -22.11 -24.29
CA GLU A 47 23.89 -22.94 -24.18
C GLU A 47 23.58 -24.44 -24.04
N SER A 48 22.50 -24.81 -23.37
CA SER A 48 22.09 -26.22 -23.21
C SER A 48 21.68 -26.88 -24.55
N GLY A 49 21.36 -26.11 -25.58
CA GLY A 49 21.02 -26.58 -26.92
C GLY A 49 22.22 -27.00 -27.76
N TYR A 50 23.47 -26.64 -27.41
CA TYR A 50 24.69 -26.92 -28.13
C TYR A 50 25.46 -28.15 -27.63
N GLY A 51 24.80 -29.09 -26.95
CA GLY A 51 25.43 -30.33 -26.47
C GLY A 51 26.02 -31.17 -27.62
N HIS A 52 27.32 -31.36 -27.58
CA HIS A 52 28.11 -32.19 -28.47
C HIS A 52 27.49 -33.58 -28.63
N GLN A 53 26.92 -33.88 -29.80
CA GLN A 53 26.98 -35.21 -30.41
C GLN A 53 26.54 -35.16 -31.87
N GLY A 54 27.39 -35.74 -32.71
CA GLY A 54 27.40 -35.89 -34.15
C GLY A 54 26.04 -35.99 -34.88
N GLY A 55 25.83 -35.12 -35.87
CA GLY A 55 25.20 -35.51 -37.10
C GLY A 55 23.68 -35.42 -37.21
N ARG A 56 22.91 -34.87 -36.27
CA ARG A 56 21.50 -34.48 -36.48
C ARG A 56 21.33 -33.01 -36.07
N GLN A 57 20.74 -32.22 -36.96
CA GLN A 57 20.40 -30.83 -36.62
C GLN A 57 19.53 -30.83 -35.38
N PRO A 58 19.97 -30.18 -34.28
CA PRO A 58 19.12 -30.08 -33.13
C PRO A 58 17.99 -29.11 -33.47
N HIS A 59 16.75 -29.52 -33.32
CA HIS A 59 15.61 -28.61 -33.17
C HIS A 59 15.70 -27.95 -31.80
N GLY A 60 16.84 -27.28 -31.53
CA GLY A 60 16.97 -26.38 -30.39
C GLY A 60 16.15 -25.13 -30.71
N VAL A 61 15.22 -24.77 -29.84
CA VAL A 61 14.56 -23.45 -29.90
C VAL A 61 15.68 -22.43 -29.72
N ASP A 62 15.98 -21.68 -30.77
CA ASP A 62 16.95 -20.57 -30.71
C ASP A 62 16.32 -19.48 -29.84
N VAL A 63 16.68 -19.50 -28.56
CA VAL A 63 16.11 -18.57 -27.56
C VAL A 63 17.02 -17.36 -27.48
N ASP A 64 16.57 -16.24 -28.04
CA ASP A 64 17.27 -14.96 -27.88
C ASP A 64 17.21 -14.51 -26.39
N PRO A 65 18.35 -14.45 -25.69
CA PRO A 65 18.40 -14.00 -24.30
C PRO A 65 17.82 -12.61 -24.06
N LEU A 66 17.93 -11.72 -25.05
CA LEU A 66 17.36 -10.38 -24.98
C LEU A 66 15.83 -10.40 -25.05
N ALA A 67 15.27 -11.30 -25.88
CA ALA A 67 13.82 -11.48 -25.94
C ALA A 67 13.27 -12.03 -24.62
N VAL A 68 13.97 -12.97 -23.98
CA VAL A 68 13.60 -13.49 -22.64
C VAL A 68 13.67 -12.39 -21.59
N ALA A 69 14.77 -11.60 -21.57
CA ALA A 69 14.92 -10.46 -20.67
C ALA A 69 13.77 -9.45 -20.83
N GLY A 70 13.43 -9.12 -22.08
CA GLY A 70 12.31 -8.23 -22.40
C GLY A 70 10.98 -8.78 -21.90
N LEU A 71 10.72 -10.07 -22.11
CA LEU A 71 9.50 -10.74 -21.64
C LEU A 71 9.35 -10.65 -20.11
N PHE A 72 10.43 -10.94 -19.37
CA PHE A 72 10.42 -10.86 -17.90
C PHE A 72 10.20 -9.43 -17.42
N GLY A 73 10.86 -8.45 -18.02
CA GLY A 73 10.68 -7.03 -17.67
C GLY A 73 9.26 -6.55 -17.95
N VAL A 74 8.72 -6.86 -19.11
CA VAL A 74 7.34 -6.48 -19.50
C VAL A 74 6.31 -7.18 -18.60
N ALA A 75 6.48 -8.48 -18.35
CA ALA A 75 5.59 -9.23 -17.47
C ALA A 75 5.59 -8.63 -16.05
N THR A 76 6.77 -8.29 -15.52
CA THR A 76 6.90 -7.62 -14.21
C THR A 76 6.18 -6.28 -14.19
N ALA A 77 6.38 -5.44 -15.20
CA ALA A 77 5.73 -4.14 -15.31
C ALA A 77 4.20 -4.28 -15.39
N ILE A 78 3.70 -5.24 -16.15
CA ILE A 78 2.26 -5.53 -16.27
C ILE A 78 1.69 -5.99 -14.93
N VAL A 79 2.34 -6.88 -14.19
CA VAL A 79 1.88 -7.34 -12.88
C VAL A 79 1.80 -6.18 -11.88
N ILE A 80 2.83 -5.33 -11.83
CA ILE A 80 2.84 -4.15 -10.96
C ILE A 80 1.71 -3.20 -11.35
N LEU A 81 1.54 -2.91 -12.64
CA LEU A 81 0.53 -1.99 -13.14
C LEU A 81 -0.90 -2.49 -12.85
N LEU A 82 -1.18 -3.75 -13.22
CA LEU A 82 -2.51 -4.33 -13.02
C LEU A 82 -2.85 -4.51 -11.55
N GLY A 83 -1.89 -4.94 -10.73
CA GLY A 83 -2.06 -5.06 -9.28
C GLY A 83 -2.32 -3.70 -8.62
N SER A 84 -1.57 -2.68 -9.00
CA SER A 84 -1.78 -1.31 -8.52
C SER A 84 -3.13 -0.76 -8.96
N LEU A 85 -3.51 -0.95 -10.22
CA LEU A 85 -4.79 -0.47 -10.77
C LEU A 85 -5.97 -1.17 -10.11
N TYR A 86 -5.88 -2.50 -9.91
CA TYR A 86 -6.89 -3.26 -9.18
C TYR A 86 -7.08 -2.72 -7.77
N GLN A 87 -5.99 -2.53 -7.03
CA GLN A 87 -6.07 -2.06 -5.64
C GLN A 87 -6.60 -0.63 -5.55
N ILE A 88 -6.13 0.27 -6.42
CA ILE A 88 -6.64 1.66 -6.47
C ILE A 88 -8.14 1.68 -6.76
N THR A 89 -8.61 0.87 -7.72
CA THR A 89 -10.03 0.77 -8.04
C THR A 89 -10.85 0.12 -6.92
N ALA A 90 -10.32 -0.92 -6.31
CA ALA A 90 -10.95 -1.59 -5.17
C ALA A 90 -11.11 -0.66 -3.96
N LEU A 91 -10.06 0.12 -3.66
CA LEU A 91 -10.10 1.12 -2.58
C LEU A 91 -11.02 2.30 -2.94
N ARG A 92 -11.07 2.72 -4.22
CA ARG A 92 -12.00 3.76 -4.68
C ARG A 92 -13.47 3.37 -4.50
N LEU A 93 -13.81 2.13 -4.83
CA LEU A 93 -15.18 1.63 -4.71
C LEU A 93 -15.60 1.41 -3.26
N GLY A 94 -14.67 1.03 -2.40
CA GLY A 94 -14.92 0.76 -0.99
C GLY A 94 -14.73 1.97 -0.06
N GLY A 95 -14.14 3.06 -0.55
CA GLY A 95 -13.88 4.27 0.24
C GLY A 95 -13.02 4.03 1.47
N GLY A 96 -13.16 4.88 2.48
CA GLY A 96 -12.45 4.77 3.75
C GLY A 96 -12.77 3.50 4.53
N THR A 97 -14.02 3.02 4.44
CA THR A 97 -14.49 1.78 5.08
C THR A 97 -13.58 0.59 4.72
N ARG A 98 -13.31 0.39 3.43
CA ARG A 98 -12.48 -0.73 2.99
C ARG A 98 -11.03 -0.63 3.46
N VAL A 99 -10.52 0.60 3.60
CA VAL A 99 -9.19 0.82 4.19
C VAL A 99 -9.19 0.39 5.65
N ALA A 100 -10.15 0.87 6.44
CA ALA A 100 -10.24 0.54 7.86
C ALA A 100 -10.41 -0.98 8.10
N GLU A 101 -11.28 -1.63 7.33
CA GLU A 101 -11.49 -3.08 7.40
C GLU A 101 -10.25 -3.88 6.98
N SER A 102 -9.51 -3.41 5.96
CA SER A 102 -8.29 -4.08 5.48
C SER A 102 -7.16 -4.12 6.50
N VAL A 103 -7.16 -3.19 7.44
CA VAL A 103 -6.21 -3.16 8.57
C VAL A 103 -6.78 -3.79 9.85
N GLY A 104 -7.90 -4.51 9.73
CA GLY A 104 -8.53 -5.20 10.87
C GLY A 104 -9.40 -4.31 11.74
N GLY A 105 -9.81 -3.16 11.26
CA GLY A 105 -10.71 -2.26 11.99
C GLY A 105 -12.12 -2.83 12.10
N ARG A 106 -12.69 -2.76 13.30
CA ARG A 106 -14.08 -3.06 13.59
C ARG A 106 -14.87 -1.75 13.72
N GLN A 107 -15.96 -1.61 12.98
CA GLN A 107 -16.82 -0.43 13.09
C GLN A 107 -17.49 -0.33 14.45
N ILE A 108 -17.47 0.86 15.05
CA ILE A 108 -18.24 1.18 16.25
C ILE A 108 -19.63 1.66 15.82
N HIS A 109 -20.64 1.13 16.51
CA HIS A 109 -22.02 1.57 16.34
C HIS A 109 -22.46 2.42 17.54
N GLY A 110 -23.44 3.32 17.33
CA GLY A 110 -23.90 4.26 18.34
C GLY A 110 -24.53 3.62 19.60
N ASP A 111 -24.86 2.34 19.55
CA ASP A 111 -25.43 1.54 20.65
C ASP A 111 -24.35 0.81 21.48
N THR A 112 -23.06 1.10 21.25
CA THR A 112 -21.97 0.46 21.99
C THR A 112 -22.11 0.65 23.50
N ARG A 113 -21.82 -0.41 24.26
CA ARG A 113 -21.81 -0.40 25.72
C ARG A 113 -20.43 -0.10 26.31
N ASP A 114 -19.40 -0.12 25.50
CA ASP A 114 -18.02 0.18 25.92
C ASP A 114 -17.87 1.69 26.22
N PRO A 115 -17.51 2.09 27.45
CA PRO A 115 -17.36 3.49 27.80
C PRO A 115 -16.26 4.22 27.00
N ALA A 116 -15.18 3.51 26.61
CA ALA A 116 -14.10 4.08 25.82
C ALA A 116 -14.56 4.37 24.39
N GLU A 117 -15.33 3.46 23.79
CA GLU A 117 -15.92 3.66 22.46
C GLU A 117 -16.93 4.81 22.46
N ARG A 118 -17.80 4.89 23.50
CA ARG A 118 -18.74 6.02 23.64
C ARG A 118 -18.01 7.36 23.77
N ARG A 119 -16.93 7.39 24.56
CA ARG A 119 -16.10 8.59 24.68
C ARG A 119 -15.52 9.02 23.35
N LEU A 120 -14.99 8.07 22.57
CA LEU A 120 -14.47 8.34 21.23
C LEU A 120 -15.55 8.85 20.29
N MET A 121 -16.72 8.20 20.24
CA MET A 121 -17.85 8.64 19.42
C MET A 121 -18.28 10.08 19.72
N ASN A 122 -18.41 10.43 21.01
CA ASN A 122 -18.75 11.79 21.42
C ASN A 122 -17.71 12.82 20.95
N ILE A 123 -16.41 12.48 21.02
CA ILE A 123 -15.34 13.37 20.54
C ILE A 123 -15.45 13.56 19.03
N VAL A 124 -15.68 12.48 18.27
CA VAL A 124 -15.82 12.54 16.82
C VAL A 124 -17.04 13.36 16.40
N GLU A 125 -18.18 13.20 17.09
CA GLU A 125 -19.39 13.99 16.86
C GLU A 125 -19.16 15.49 17.17
N GLU A 126 -18.52 15.82 18.28
CA GLU A 126 -18.15 17.20 18.62
C GLU A 126 -17.26 17.83 17.53
N MET A 127 -16.27 17.07 17.04
CA MET A 127 -15.37 17.55 15.99
C MET A 127 -16.07 17.69 14.64
N ALA A 128 -17.00 16.80 14.31
CA ALA A 128 -17.80 16.88 13.10
C ALA A 128 -18.69 18.14 13.11
N ILE A 129 -19.35 18.42 14.23
CA ILE A 129 -20.15 19.65 14.43
C ILE A 129 -19.25 20.89 14.31
N ALA A 130 -18.09 20.90 14.98
CA ALA A 130 -17.17 22.03 14.96
C ALA A 130 -16.59 22.33 13.58
N SER A 131 -16.36 21.30 12.77
CA SER A 131 -15.81 21.41 11.40
C SER A 131 -16.90 21.59 10.31
N GLY A 132 -18.19 21.44 10.66
CA GLY A 132 -19.28 21.49 9.69
C GLY A 132 -19.27 20.32 8.70
N THR A 133 -18.69 19.18 9.08
CA THR A 133 -18.62 17.98 8.23
C THR A 133 -19.60 16.90 8.74
N PRO A 134 -20.05 15.98 7.85
CA PRO A 134 -20.78 14.81 8.33
C PRO A 134 -19.96 14.00 9.33
N VAL A 135 -20.64 13.37 10.31
CA VAL A 135 -19.96 12.47 11.25
C VAL A 135 -19.41 11.26 10.51
N PRO A 136 -18.07 11.06 10.47
CA PRO A 136 -17.49 9.92 9.77
C PRO A 136 -17.72 8.63 10.57
N PRO A 137 -17.89 7.47 9.89
CA PRO A 137 -17.85 6.18 10.55
C PRO A 137 -16.55 5.99 11.32
N VAL A 138 -16.65 5.42 12.53
CA VAL A 138 -15.51 5.22 13.44
C VAL A 138 -15.19 3.73 13.53
N TYR A 139 -13.90 3.40 13.42
CA TYR A 139 -13.38 2.05 13.50
C TYR A 139 -12.38 1.92 14.65
N VAL A 140 -12.44 0.81 15.35
CA VAL A 140 -11.46 0.43 16.38
C VAL A 140 -10.55 -0.67 15.83
N LEU A 141 -9.24 -0.50 16.07
CA LEU A 141 -8.23 -1.52 15.84
C LEU A 141 -7.80 -2.06 17.21
N GLU A 142 -7.81 -3.38 17.37
CA GLU A 142 -7.43 -4.03 18.64
C GLU A 142 -5.90 -4.12 18.75
N GLU A 143 -5.25 -2.95 18.84
CA GLU A 143 -3.80 -2.77 18.96
C GLU A 143 -3.46 -1.93 20.17
N ASP A 144 -2.39 -2.29 20.90
CA ASP A 144 -1.93 -1.57 22.10
C ASP A 144 -1.14 -0.28 21.81
N ALA A 145 -0.69 -0.10 20.57
CA ALA A 145 -0.01 1.12 20.13
C ALA A 145 -0.96 2.32 20.18
N ILE A 146 -0.43 3.52 20.44
CA ILE A 146 -1.20 4.77 20.33
C ILE A 146 -1.13 5.21 18.86
N ASN A 147 -2.26 5.04 18.15
CA ASN A 147 -2.36 5.44 16.74
C ASN A 147 -3.80 5.82 16.38
N ALA A 148 -3.93 6.68 15.37
CA ALA A 148 -5.19 7.01 14.71
C ALA A 148 -4.92 7.33 13.25
N PHE A 149 -5.93 7.25 12.40
CA PHE A 149 -5.84 7.65 11.00
C PHE A 149 -7.21 8.07 10.45
N ALA A 150 -7.18 8.95 9.47
CA ALA A 150 -8.31 9.22 8.60
C ALA A 150 -8.07 8.59 7.22
N ALA A 151 -9.08 7.93 6.66
CA ALA A 151 -9.02 7.34 5.32
C ALA A 151 -10.29 7.65 4.52
N GLY A 152 -10.14 7.89 3.23
CA GLY A 152 -11.24 8.22 2.32
C GLY A 152 -10.75 8.92 1.05
N TYR A 153 -11.60 8.98 0.04
CA TYR A 153 -11.32 9.72 -1.20
C TYR A 153 -11.90 11.14 -1.18
N LYS A 154 -12.98 11.32 -0.44
CA LYS A 154 -13.71 12.58 -0.29
C LYS A 154 -14.09 12.76 1.17
N PRO A 155 -14.38 13.97 1.62
CA PRO A 155 -14.89 14.16 2.97
C PRO A 155 -16.15 13.33 3.30
N GLY A 156 -16.99 13.04 2.29
CA GLY A 156 -18.24 12.29 2.46
C GLY A 156 -18.06 10.75 2.56
N ASP A 157 -16.89 10.21 2.21
CA ASP A 157 -16.56 8.79 2.37
C ASP A 157 -15.40 8.56 3.35
N ALA A 158 -15.07 9.60 4.11
CA ALA A 158 -14.05 9.56 5.14
C ALA A 158 -14.48 8.67 6.32
N VAL A 159 -13.53 7.94 6.86
CA VAL A 159 -13.65 7.20 8.13
C VAL A 159 -12.50 7.55 9.06
N ILE A 160 -12.70 7.37 10.35
CA ILE A 160 -11.66 7.51 11.36
C ILE A 160 -11.39 6.16 11.98
N GLY A 161 -10.13 5.71 11.96
CA GLY A 161 -9.65 4.53 12.66
C GLY A 161 -8.85 4.95 13.89
N VAL A 162 -9.09 4.29 15.04
CA VAL A 162 -8.39 4.56 16.30
C VAL A 162 -8.02 3.23 16.94
N THR A 163 -6.80 3.12 17.45
CA THR A 163 -6.36 1.93 18.17
C THR A 163 -6.92 1.89 19.60
N ARG A 164 -7.11 0.68 20.12
CA ARG A 164 -7.50 0.46 21.53
C ARG A 164 -6.52 1.14 22.48
N GLY A 165 -5.21 1.04 22.20
CA GLY A 165 -4.19 1.70 23.01
C GLY A 165 -4.31 3.22 23.05
N ALA A 166 -4.74 3.88 21.97
CA ALA A 166 -5.02 5.31 21.99
C ALA A 166 -6.23 5.64 22.87
N MET A 167 -7.29 4.84 22.77
CA MET A 167 -8.49 5.04 23.57
C MET A 167 -8.26 4.83 25.08
N ASP A 168 -7.44 3.87 25.45
CA ASP A 168 -7.24 3.49 26.85
C ASP A 168 -6.14 4.35 27.54
N LYS A 169 -5.11 4.76 26.80
CA LYS A 169 -3.93 5.46 27.37
C LYS A 169 -4.03 6.98 27.30
N LEU A 170 -4.82 7.54 26.40
CA LEU A 170 -4.96 8.98 26.25
C LEU A 170 -6.10 9.54 27.12
N THR A 171 -5.87 10.74 27.69
CA THR A 171 -6.96 11.50 28.31
C THR A 171 -7.94 11.95 27.22
N ARG A 172 -9.13 12.44 27.65
CA ARG A 172 -10.14 12.96 26.72
C ARG A 172 -9.59 14.09 25.85
N GLU A 173 -8.87 15.01 26.45
CA GLU A 173 -8.29 16.18 25.78
C GLU A 173 -7.18 15.76 24.79
N GLN A 174 -6.35 14.80 25.18
CA GLN A 174 -5.31 14.27 24.29
C GLN A 174 -5.92 13.53 23.09
N LEU A 175 -6.92 12.68 23.34
CA LEU A 175 -7.64 11.98 22.28
C LEU A 175 -8.36 12.96 21.35
N GLN A 176 -8.99 14.01 21.92
CA GLN A 176 -9.61 15.08 21.13
C GLN A 176 -8.60 15.80 20.23
N GLY A 177 -7.39 16.07 20.75
CA GLY A 177 -6.32 16.65 19.95
C GLY A 177 -5.89 15.76 18.77
N VAL A 178 -5.80 14.44 18.99
CA VAL A 178 -5.51 13.46 17.92
C VAL A 178 -6.64 13.44 16.89
N ILE A 179 -7.89 13.36 17.33
CA ILE A 179 -9.05 13.35 16.42
C ILE A 179 -9.15 14.68 15.65
N ALA A 180 -8.89 15.82 16.27
CA ALA A 180 -8.84 17.11 15.59
C ALA A 180 -7.79 17.14 14.49
N HIS A 181 -6.63 16.50 14.72
CA HIS A 181 -5.59 16.35 13.72
C HIS A 181 -6.09 15.52 12.54
N GLU A 182 -6.76 14.38 12.77
CA GLU A 182 -7.33 13.55 11.70
C GLU A 182 -8.43 14.28 10.92
N PHE A 183 -9.27 15.07 11.59
CA PHE A 183 -10.25 15.93 10.91
C PHE A 183 -9.59 16.96 10.00
N SER A 184 -8.40 17.48 10.35
CA SER A 184 -7.66 18.37 9.47
C SER A 184 -7.26 17.70 8.15
N HIS A 185 -6.92 16.41 8.17
CA HIS A 185 -6.64 15.63 6.96
C HIS A 185 -7.89 15.39 6.12
N ILE A 186 -9.04 15.15 6.75
CA ILE A 186 -10.33 15.04 6.06
C ILE A 186 -10.63 16.35 5.33
N PHE A 187 -10.49 17.47 6.03
CA PHE A 187 -10.79 18.80 5.50
C PHE A 187 -9.85 19.21 4.37
N ASN A 188 -8.55 18.96 4.50
CA ASN A 188 -7.54 19.28 3.50
C ASN A 188 -7.53 18.31 2.29
N GLY A 189 -8.21 17.16 2.38
CA GLY A 189 -8.27 16.15 1.32
C GLY A 189 -6.99 15.35 1.12
N ASP A 190 -6.09 15.35 2.12
CA ASP A 190 -4.78 14.67 2.06
C ASP A 190 -4.91 13.14 2.07
N MET A 191 -6.03 12.61 2.53
CA MET A 191 -6.35 11.17 2.58
C MET A 191 -6.17 10.46 1.23
N ARG A 192 -6.42 11.14 0.10
CA ARG A 192 -6.31 10.56 -1.26
C ARG A 192 -4.89 10.12 -1.59
N MET A 193 -3.88 10.83 -1.06
CA MET A 193 -2.48 10.52 -1.32
C MET A 193 -2.09 9.20 -0.65
N ASN A 194 -2.50 9.01 0.59
CA ASN A 194 -2.24 7.78 1.35
C ASN A 194 -2.86 6.55 0.65
N ILE A 195 -4.10 6.65 0.20
CA ILE A 195 -4.77 5.55 -0.52
C ILE A 195 -4.07 5.21 -1.84
N ARG A 196 -3.62 6.21 -2.59
CA ARG A 196 -2.87 5.98 -3.83
C ARG A 196 -1.54 5.27 -3.56
N MET A 197 -0.82 5.67 -2.51
CA MET A 197 0.44 5.03 -2.13
C MET A 197 0.23 3.57 -1.71
N ILE A 198 -0.81 3.28 -0.93
CA ILE A 198 -1.20 1.90 -0.58
C ILE A 198 -1.47 1.07 -1.84
N GLY A 199 -2.24 1.62 -2.80
CA GLY A 199 -2.54 0.93 -4.05
C GLY A 199 -1.32 0.60 -4.88
N ILE A 200 -0.38 1.53 -4.98
CA ILE A 200 0.86 1.35 -5.75
C ILE A 200 1.78 0.31 -5.06
N LEU A 201 1.95 0.42 -3.73
CA LEU A 201 2.75 -0.54 -2.95
C LEU A 201 2.19 -1.97 -3.04
N HIS A 202 0.86 -2.11 -3.17
CA HIS A 202 0.22 -3.42 -3.35
C HIS A 202 0.67 -4.13 -4.64
N GLY A 203 0.90 -3.40 -5.73
CA GLY A 203 1.43 -3.99 -6.98
C GLY A 203 2.82 -4.60 -6.78
N ILE A 204 3.69 -3.94 -6.00
CA ILE A 204 5.01 -4.48 -5.66
C ILE A 204 4.88 -5.70 -4.73
N LEU A 205 3.99 -5.64 -3.74
CA LEU A 205 3.72 -6.75 -2.83
C LEU A 205 3.25 -8.00 -3.58
N LEU A 206 2.34 -7.84 -4.55
CA LEU A 206 1.88 -8.96 -5.39
C LEU A 206 3.03 -9.65 -6.11
N LEU A 207 3.96 -8.88 -6.67
CA LEU A 207 5.13 -9.46 -7.33
C LEU A 207 5.99 -10.26 -6.34
N GLY A 208 6.20 -9.74 -5.12
CA GLY A 208 6.90 -10.45 -4.05
C GLY A 208 6.22 -11.77 -3.66
N LEU A 209 4.89 -11.76 -3.56
CA LEU A 209 4.11 -12.96 -3.25
C LEU A 209 4.18 -14.00 -4.38
N ILE A 210 4.08 -13.57 -5.64
CA ILE A 210 4.24 -14.45 -6.81
C ILE A 210 5.65 -15.06 -6.82
N GLY A 211 6.68 -14.23 -6.61
CA GLY A 211 8.08 -14.71 -6.53
C GLY A 211 8.28 -15.72 -5.41
N HIS A 212 7.73 -15.47 -4.23
CA HIS A 212 7.79 -16.39 -3.10
C HIS A 212 7.07 -17.71 -3.41
N MET A 213 5.89 -17.68 -4.02
CA MET A 213 5.17 -18.89 -4.44
C MET A 213 5.97 -19.72 -5.44
N LEU A 214 6.57 -19.07 -6.44
CA LEU A 214 7.40 -19.75 -7.44
C LEU A 214 8.63 -20.41 -6.82
N LEU A 215 9.36 -19.70 -5.95
CA LEU A 215 10.51 -20.24 -5.23
C LEU A 215 10.12 -21.45 -4.37
N ARG A 216 8.99 -21.36 -3.69
CA ARG A 216 8.47 -22.47 -2.89
C ARG A 216 8.15 -23.69 -3.74
N THR A 217 7.52 -23.50 -4.90
CA THR A 217 7.19 -24.59 -5.83
C THR A 217 8.45 -25.28 -6.34
N VAL A 218 9.48 -24.51 -6.73
CA VAL A 218 10.77 -25.07 -7.20
C VAL A 218 11.48 -25.84 -6.09
N TYR A 219 11.50 -25.29 -4.86
CA TYR A 219 12.13 -25.94 -3.72
C TYR A 219 11.48 -27.29 -3.37
N TYR A 220 10.15 -27.37 -3.39
CA TYR A 220 9.43 -28.62 -3.11
C TYR A 220 9.44 -29.61 -4.28
N SER A 221 9.59 -29.14 -5.53
CA SER A 221 9.66 -29.99 -6.72
C SER A 221 11.04 -30.61 -6.96
N GLY A 222 12.11 -29.99 -6.45
CA GLY A 222 13.49 -30.47 -6.59
C GLY A 222 13.93 -31.49 -5.53
N GLY A 223 13.06 -31.92 -4.62
CA GLY A 223 13.33 -32.85 -3.52
C GLY A 223 12.92 -34.31 -3.76
N HIS A 224 12.67 -34.70 -5.02
CA HIS A 224 12.42 -36.11 -5.40
C HIS A 224 13.48 -36.63 -6.35
#